data_d83ae293c8c807fb99ce73c38fc02f1d
#
_entry.id   d83ae293c8c807fb99ce73c38fc02f1d
#
_cell.length_a   1.000
_cell.length_b   1.000
_cell.length_c   1.000
_cell.angle_alpha   90.00
_cell.angle_beta   90.00
_cell.angle_gamma   90.00
#
_symmetry.space_group_name_H-M   'P 1'
#
loop_
_entity.id
_entity.type
_entity.pdbx_description
1 polymer ?
#
loop_
_entity_poly.entity_id
_entity_poly.type
_entity_poly.pdbx_seq_one_letter_code
_entity_poly.pdbx_strand_id
1 'polypeptide(L)'
;MFEQLKEWDRELFVYLNGLGIEGLDSFWIFVTQEETWIPLYIIMFILIFVVYKFKKALVVTAFFLISFLLTFGLTRIIKATVARARPNNVESLKEVIRILQEPTYYSFVSGHTSTSMAITTFIVLMLRHRFKWIYIFYIWPILFATSRVYVGVHYPLDLAAGALLGVIIAYFCYLVCLKVLAKNSFKDL
;
A
#
# COMPACT_ATOMS: atom_id res chain seq x y z
N MET A 1 -10.72 -26.53 3.46
CA MET A 1 -9.66 -25.75 2.75
C MET A 1 -9.74 -24.26 3.06
N PHE A 2 -10.87 -23.56 2.82
CA PHE A 2 -10.96 -22.10 3.07
C PHE A 2 -10.91 -21.74 4.57
N GLU A 3 -11.58 -22.47 5.44
CA GLU A 3 -11.50 -22.24 6.90
C GLU A 3 -10.10 -22.54 7.45
N GLN A 4 -9.45 -23.57 6.94
CA GLN A 4 -8.06 -23.89 7.33
C GLN A 4 -7.07 -22.79 6.94
N LEU A 5 -7.27 -22.14 5.77
CA LEU A 5 -6.45 -21.00 5.35
C LEU A 5 -6.64 -19.79 6.29
N LYS A 6 -7.87 -19.54 6.75
CA LYS A 6 -8.16 -18.49 7.73
C LYS A 6 -7.50 -18.78 9.08
N GLU A 7 -7.47 -20.05 9.48
CA GLU A 7 -6.86 -20.46 10.74
C GLU A 7 -5.34 -20.27 10.70
N TRP A 8 -4.68 -20.74 9.64
CA TRP A 8 -3.24 -20.48 9.44
C TRP A 8 -2.89 -18.99 9.38
N ASP A 9 -3.72 -18.17 8.71
CA ASP A 9 -3.53 -16.73 8.66
C ASP A 9 -3.64 -16.07 10.05
N ARG A 10 -4.57 -16.58 10.88
CA ARG A 10 -4.74 -16.16 12.27
C ARG A 10 -3.55 -16.58 13.15
N GLU A 11 -3.11 -17.83 13.05
CA GLU A 11 -1.96 -18.35 13.79
C GLU A 11 -0.68 -17.59 13.43
N LEU A 12 -0.44 -17.40 12.12
CA LEU A 12 0.69 -16.59 11.63
C LEU A 12 0.64 -15.17 12.14
N PHE A 13 -0.56 -14.54 12.16
CA PHE A 13 -0.74 -13.22 12.70
C PHE A 13 -0.38 -13.16 14.19
N VAL A 14 -0.90 -14.07 15.01
CA VAL A 14 -0.62 -14.12 16.46
C VAL A 14 0.89 -14.29 16.71
N TYR A 15 1.53 -15.18 15.96
CA TYR A 15 2.97 -15.40 16.04
C TYR A 15 3.75 -14.10 15.71
N LEU A 16 3.47 -13.49 14.56
CA LEU A 16 4.20 -12.28 14.10
C LEU A 16 3.95 -11.07 15.01
N ASN A 17 2.71 -10.85 15.46
CA ASN A 17 2.36 -9.78 16.38
C ASN A 17 3.01 -9.97 17.75
N GLY A 18 3.09 -11.23 18.22
CA GLY A 18 3.75 -11.61 19.48
C GLY A 18 5.28 -11.40 19.49
N LEU A 19 5.92 -11.25 18.31
CA LEU A 19 7.34 -10.86 18.22
C LEU A 19 7.58 -9.38 18.55
N GLY A 20 6.51 -8.61 18.75
CA GLY A 20 6.60 -7.17 19.05
C GLY A 20 7.37 -6.90 20.33
N ILE A 21 8.19 -5.85 20.32
CA ILE A 21 9.01 -5.39 21.45
C ILE A 21 8.53 -4.01 21.89
N GLU A 22 8.15 -3.85 23.14
CA GLU A 22 7.58 -2.61 23.70
C GLU A 22 8.46 -1.37 23.40
N GLY A 23 9.78 -1.51 23.48
CA GLY A 23 10.72 -0.44 23.15
C GLY A 23 10.65 0.05 21.70
N LEU A 24 10.01 -0.70 20.77
CA LEU A 24 9.83 -0.34 19.37
C LEU A 24 8.41 0.16 19.05
N ASP A 25 7.51 0.22 20.01
CA ASP A 25 6.11 0.59 19.78
C ASP A 25 5.99 1.99 19.18
N SER A 26 6.70 2.97 19.72
CA SER A 26 6.69 4.34 19.22
C SER A 26 7.18 4.42 17.75
N PHE A 27 8.19 3.63 17.39
CA PHE A 27 8.69 3.54 16.02
C PHE A 27 7.61 2.99 15.07
N TRP A 28 6.95 1.88 15.44
CA TRP A 28 5.95 1.27 14.58
C TRP A 28 4.64 2.06 14.52
N ILE A 29 4.28 2.75 15.60
CA ILE A 29 3.18 3.72 15.61
C ILE A 29 3.49 4.88 14.66
N PHE A 30 4.71 5.41 14.67
CA PHE A 30 5.15 6.45 13.74
C PHE A 30 5.14 5.96 12.27
N VAL A 31 5.69 4.77 12.00
CA VAL A 31 5.72 4.18 10.66
C VAL A 31 4.31 3.94 10.11
N THR A 32 3.33 3.61 10.96
CA THR A 32 1.97 3.28 10.52
C THR A 32 1.09 4.50 10.25
N GLN A 33 1.55 5.72 10.56
CA GLN A 33 0.83 6.96 10.26
C GLN A 33 1.04 7.38 8.80
N GLU A 34 -0.03 7.79 8.13
CA GLU A 34 0.03 8.20 6.72
C GLU A 34 0.82 9.50 6.55
N GLU A 35 0.72 10.40 7.51
CA GLU A 35 1.38 11.71 7.55
C GLU A 35 2.89 11.60 7.57
N THR A 36 3.43 10.56 8.18
CA THR A 36 4.88 10.27 8.22
C THR A 36 5.49 10.19 6.83
N TRP A 37 4.71 9.78 5.85
CA TRP A 37 5.17 9.54 4.48
C TRP A 37 4.95 10.71 3.52
N ILE A 38 4.40 11.83 4.00
CA ILE A 38 4.21 13.05 3.19
C ILE A 38 5.52 13.49 2.48
N PRO A 39 6.70 13.52 3.14
CA PRO A 39 7.95 13.86 2.47
C PRO A 39 8.27 12.93 1.29
N LEU A 40 7.98 11.64 1.43
CA LEU A 40 8.19 10.65 0.37
C LEU A 40 7.25 10.90 -0.82
N TYR A 41 5.98 11.24 -0.58
CA TYR A 41 5.05 11.61 -1.65
C TYR A 41 5.54 12.83 -2.42
N ILE A 42 6.05 13.84 -1.71
CA ILE A 42 6.62 15.06 -2.32
C ILE A 42 7.84 14.70 -3.19
N ILE A 43 8.74 13.84 -2.69
CA ILE A 43 9.89 13.36 -3.46
C ILE A 43 9.44 12.65 -4.74
N MET A 44 8.48 11.72 -4.64
CA MET A 44 7.95 11.00 -5.80
C MET A 44 7.36 11.96 -6.84
N PHE A 45 6.62 12.97 -6.37
CA PHE A 45 6.06 14.01 -7.23
C PHE A 45 7.15 14.83 -7.93
N ILE A 46 8.16 15.31 -7.21
CA ILE A 46 9.28 16.05 -7.77
C ILE A 46 10.02 15.22 -8.82
N LEU A 47 10.27 13.94 -8.57
CA LEU A 47 10.96 13.06 -9.51
C LEU A 47 10.23 12.91 -10.85
N ILE A 48 8.88 12.98 -10.86
CA ILE A 48 8.12 12.99 -12.11
C ILE A 48 8.51 14.21 -12.95
N PHE A 49 8.57 15.41 -12.34
CA PHE A 49 8.90 16.65 -13.05
C PHE A 49 10.40 16.77 -13.41
N VAL A 50 11.27 16.05 -12.70
CA VAL A 50 12.70 15.95 -13.06
C VAL A 50 12.90 15.08 -14.31
N VAL A 51 12.09 14.02 -14.48
CA VAL A 51 12.25 13.05 -15.58
C VAL A 51 11.49 13.46 -16.84
N TYR A 52 10.32 14.05 -16.68
CA TYR A 52 9.43 14.37 -17.79
C TYR A 52 9.32 15.87 -18.03
N LYS A 53 9.28 16.31 -19.30
CA LYS A 53 8.90 17.69 -19.65
C LYS A 53 7.50 17.99 -19.11
N PHE A 54 7.21 19.23 -18.79
CA PHE A 54 6.04 19.68 -18.03
C PHE A 54 4.70 19.03 -18.48
N LYS A 55 4.37 19.07 -19.78
CA LYS A 55 3.12 18.47 -20.29
C LYS A 55 3.04 16.95 -20.04
N LYS A 56 4.16 16.24 -20.27
CA LYS A 56 4.23 14.78 -20.00
C LYS A 56 4.18 14.51 -18.49
N ALA A 57 4.84 15.34 -17.66
CA ALA A 57 4.81 15.24 -16.21
C ALA A 57 3.38 15.37 -15.67
N LEU A 58 2.57 16.29 -16.20
CA LEU A 58 1.16 16.43 -15.83
C LEU A 58 0.34 15.16 -16.13
N VAL A 59 0.56 14.53 -17.30
CA VAL A 59 -0.09 13.25 -17.65
C VAL A 59 0.33 12.15 -16.68
N VAL A 60 1.63 12.01 -16.42
CA VAL A 60 2.14 11.00 -15.47
C VAL A 60 1.58 11.23 -14.07
N THR A 61 1.53 12.48 -13.61
CA THR A 61 0.93 12.85 -12.31
C THR A 61 -0.57 12.52 -12.26
N ALA A 62 -1.31 12.78 -13.32
CA ALA A 62 -2.72 12.41 -13.39
C ALA A 62 -2.91 10.90 -13.22
N PHE A 63 -2.11 10.08 -13.91
CA PHE A 63 -2.15 8.62 -13.77
C PHE A 63 -1.64 8.11 -12.41
N PHE A 64 -0.69 8.79 -11.79
CA PHE A 64 -0.28 8.54 -10.41
C PHE A 64 -1.46 8.70 -9.45
N LEU A 65 -2.20 9.82 -9.55
CA LEU A 65 -3.39 10.07 -8.73
C LEU A 65 -4.54 9.11 -9.06
N ILE A 66 -4.76 8.79 -10.34
CA ILE A 66 -5.76 7.80 -10.77
C ILE A 66 -5.44 6.43 -10.17
N SER A 67 -4.17 6.00 -10.18
CA SER A 67 -3.75 4.73 -9.58
C SER A 67 -4.07 4.68 -8.09
N PHE A 68 -3.79 5.76 -7.36
CA PHE A 68 -4.16 5.87 -5.94
C PHE A 68 -5.68 5.81 -5.74
N LEU A 69 -6.45 6.65 -6.45
CA LEU A 69 -7.90 6.75 -6.27
C LEU A 69 -8.63 5.45 -6.63
N LEU A 70 -8.22 4.78 -7.72
CA LEU A 70 -8.78 3.48 -8.11
C LEU A 70 -8.49 2.42 -7.06
N THR A 71 -7.25 2.35 -6.57
CA THR A 71 -6.86 1.41 -5.52
C THR A 71 -7.64 1.67 -4.24
N PHE A 72 -7.73 2.93 -3.82
CA PHE A 72 -8.48 3.33 -2.63
C PHE A 72 -9.97 2.98 -2.76
N GLY A 73 -10.61 3.32 -3.88
CA GLY A 73 -12.02 3.04 -4.13
C GLY A 73 -12.32 1.54 -4.16
N LEU A 74 -11.54 0.75 -4.90
CA LEU A 74 -11.69 -0.70 -4.96
C LEU A 74 -11.44 -1.37 -3.60
N THR A 75 -10.45 -0.91 -2.85
CA THR A 75 -10.21 -1.39 -1.48
C THR A 75 -11.42 -1.17 -0.58
N ARG A 76 -12.08 -0.01 -0.67
CA ARG A 76 -13.29 0.26 0.12
C ARG A 76 -14.46 -0.63 -0.26
N ILE A 77 -14.65 -0.87 -1.56
CA ILE A 77 -15.67 -1.79 -2.07
C ILE A 77 -15.41 -3.21 -1.56
N ILE A 78 -14.19 -3.72 -1.71
CA ILE A 78 -13.81 -5.07 -1.26
C ILE A 78 -14.00 -5.19 0.26
N LYS A 79 -13.60 -4.19 1.05
CA LYS A 79 -13.81 -4.19 2.51
C LYS A 79 -15.27 -4.33 2.87
N ALA A 80 -16.15 -3.56 2.23
CA ALA A 80 -17.59 -3.60 2.49
C ALA A 80 -18.22 -4.93 2.07
N THR A 81 -17.73 -5.54 0.98
CA THR A 81 -18.25 -6.82 0.45
C THR A 81 -17.80 -8.03 1.28
N VAL A 82 -16.51 -8.08 1.64
CA VAL A 82 -15.92 -9.20 2.40
C VAL A 82 -16.26 -9.13 3.89
N ALA A 83 -16.36 -7.93 4.43
CA ALA A 83 -16.75 -7.62 5.81
C ALA A 83 -15.96 -8.43 6.87
N ARG A 84 -14.66 -8.71 6.61
CA ARG A 84 -13.80 -9.44 7.55
C ARG A 84 -13.54 -8.61 8.81
N ALA A 85 -13.81 -9.18 10.00
CA ALA A 85 -13.46 -8.56 11.26
C ALA A 85 -11.95 -8.41 11.40
N ARG A 86 -11.50 -7.31 11.99
CA ARG A 86 -10.07 -7.09 12.31
C ARG A 86 -9.63 -7.90 13.52
N PRO A 87 -8.31 -8.21 13.64
CA PRO A 87 -7.79 -8.91 14.81
C PRO A 87 -8.20 -8.24 16.14
N ASN A 88 -8.06 -6.91 16.24
CA ASN A 88 -8.41 -6.13 17.43
C ASN A 88 -9.92 -6.14 17.77
N ASN A 89 -10.78 -6.57 16.85
CA ASN A 89 -12.24 -6.68 17.05
C ASN A 89 -12.72 -8.12 17.24
N VAL A 90 -11.79 -9.11 17.33
CA VAL A 90 -12.12 -10.51 17.58
C VAL A 90 -11.85 -10.81 19.06
N GLU A 91 -12.91 -11.06 19.84
CA GLU A 91 -12.83 -11.20 21.31
C GLU A 91 -11.79 -12.24 21.74
N SER A 92 -11.76 -13.41 21.09
CA SER A 92 -10.80 -14.48 21.41
C SER A 92 -9.34 -14.14 21.08
N LEU A 93 -9.06 -13.04 20.40
CA LEU A 93 -7.69 -12.58 20.12
C LEU A 93 -7.21 -11.49 21.06
N LYS A 94 -8.12 -10.71 21.64
CA LYS A 94 -7.78 -9.53 22.46
C LYS A 94 -6.83 -9.85 23.62
N GLU A 95 -6.95 -11.04 24.20
CA GLU A 95 -6.12 -11.46 25.34
C GLU A 95 -4.73 -11.99 24.93
N VAL A 96 -4.55 -12.33 23.66
CA VAL A 96 -3.32 -13.00 23.19
C VAL A 96 -2.50 -12.17 22.19
N ILE A 97 -2.99 -10.99 21.80
CA ILE A 97 -2.30 -10.10 20.85
C ILE A 97 -1.99 -8.74 21.45
N ARG A 98 -1.00 -8.06 20.88
CA ARG A 98 -0.70 -6.67 21.20
C ARG A 98 -1.53 -5.78 20.31
N ILE A 99 -2.34 -4.88 20.89
CA ILE A 99 -3.20 -3.93 20.19
C ILE A 99 -2.68 -2.52 20.49
N LEU A 100 -2.12 -1.86 19.47
CA LEU A 100 -1.61 -0.49 19.58
C LEU A 100 -2.47 0.51 18.79
N GLN A 101 -3.45 0.03 18.00
CA GLN A 101 -4.45 0.84 17.31
C GLN A 101 -5.80 0.10 17.26
N GLU A 102 -6.90 0.86 17.29
CA GLU A 102 -8.26 0.30 17.32
C GLU A 102 -9.16 0.84 16.19
N PRO A 103 -8.83 0.61 14.91
CA PRO A 103 -9.70 1.01 13.82
C PRO A 103 -10.97 0.14 13.77
N THR A 104 -12.11 0.78 13.55
CA THR A 104 -13.44 0.14 13.60
C THR A 104 -13.90 -0.49 12.28
N TYR A 105 -13.30 -0.12 11.15
CA TYR A 105 -13.72 -0.60 9.83
C TYR A 105 -13.10 -1.96 9.49
N TYR A 106 -13.66 -2.67 8.48
CA TYR A 106 -13.27 -4.02 8.08
C TYR A 106 -11.78 -4.19 7.73
N SER A 107 -11.29 -5.44 7.85
CA SER A 107 -9.89 -5.79 7.69
C SER A 107 -9.48 -5.98 6.22
N PHE A 108 -10.15 -6.87 5.49
CA PHE A 108 -9.73 -7.34 4.16
C PHE A 108 -10.22 -6.44 3.00
N VAL A 109 -9.36 -5.97 2.12
CA VAL A 109 -7.90 -6.02 2.08
C VAL A 109 -7.28 -4.83 2.83
N SER A 110 -5.97 -4.88 3.16
CA SER A 110 -5.30 -3.75 3.80
C SER A 110 -5.21 -2.53 2.88
N GLY A 111 -5.84 -1.42 3.29
CA GLY A 111 -5.81 -0.15 2.54
C GLY A 111 -4.43 0.47 2.47
N HIS A 112 -3.71 0.51 3.61
CA HIS A 112 -2.35 1.04 3.69
C HIS A 112 -1.40 0.29 2.74
N THR A 113 -1.47 -1.04 2.73
CA THR A 113 -0.64 -1.87 1.86
C THR A 113 -1.01 -1.72 0.39
N SER A 114 -2.30 -1.73 0.06
CA SER A 114 -2.74 -1.64 -1.34
C SER A 114 -2.39 -0.30 -1.96
N THR A 115 -2.66 0.82 -1.27
CA THR A 115 -2.38 2.16 -1.80
C THR A 115 -0.89 2.46 -1.88
N SER A 116 -0.11 2.12 -0.84
CA SER A 116 1.34 2.32 -0.87
C SER A 116 2.02 1.48 -1.95
N MET A 117 1.60 0.24 -2.11
CA MET A 117 2.12 -0.64 -3.16
C MET A 117 1.75 -0.13 -4.56
N ALA A 118 0.52 0.37 -4.76
CA ALA A 118 0.09 0.95 -6.03
C ALA A 118 0.90 2.19 -6.41
N ILE A 119 1.04 3.13 -5.49
CA ILE A 119 1.82 4.35 -5.68
C ILE A 119 3.28 4.01 -6.02
N THR A 120 3.91 3.16 -5.20
CA THR A 120 5.32 2.78 -5.38
C THR A 120 5.52 2.06 -6.71
N THR A 121 4.67 1.08 -7.03
CA THR A 121 4.81 0.30 -8.26
C THR A 121 4.65 1.20 -9.50
N PHE A 122 3.66 2.10 -9.49
CA PHE A 122 3.49 3.05 -10.60
C PHE A 122 4.73 3.92 -10.80
N ILE A 123 5.26 4.53 -9.75
CA ILE A 123 6.46 5.38 -9.80
C ILE A 123 7.68 4.59 -10.26
N VAL A 124 7.90 3.40 -9.70
CA VAL A 124 9.03 2.54 -10.11
C VAL A 124 8.93 2.21 -11.60
N LEU A 125 7.77 1.79 -12.09
CA LEU A 125 7.59 1.46 -13.52
C LEU A 125 7.84 2.66 -14.43
N MET A 126 7.39 3.86 -14.03
CA MET A 126 7.56 5.09 -14.83
C MET A 126 9.01 5.59 -14.82
N LEU A 127 9.74 5.46 -13.70
CA LEU A 127 11.04 6.12 -13.52
C LEU A 127 12.25 5.18 -13.58
N ARG A 128 12.08 3.84 -13.57
CA ARG A 128 13.17 2.85 -13.54
C ARG A 128 14.16 2.94 -14.72
N HIS A 129 13.73 3.49 -15.85
CA HIS A 129 14.59 3.69 -17.01
C HIS A 129 15.61 4.83 -16.79
N ARG A 130 15.29 5.79 -15.92
CA ARG A 130 16.15 6.92 -15.58
C ARG A 130 16.95 6.69 -14.31
N PHE A 131 16.34 6.07 -13.29
CA PHE A 131 16.93 5.86 -11.96
C PHE A 131 16.90 4.38 -11.57
N LYS A 132 18.06 3.72 -11.56
CA LYS A 132 18.17 2.31 -11.13
C LYS A 132 17.89 2.12 -9.63
N TRP A 133 18.20 3.13 -8.81
CA TRP A 133 17.97 3.10 -7.38
C TRP A 133 16.50 3.25 -6.96
N ILE A 134 15.60 3.58 -7.89
CA ILE A 134 14.18 3.85 -7.60
C ILE A 134 13.47 2.69 -6.88
N TYR A 135 13.98 1.46 -7.03
CA TYR A 135 13.45 0.29 -6.34
C TYR A 135 13.54 0.37 -4.82
N ILE A 136 14.39 1.25 -4.25
CA ILE A 136 14.47 1.49 -2.80
C ILE A 136 13.13 1.96 -2.23
N PHE A 137 12.26 2.56 -3.05
CA PHE A 137 10.94 3.00 -2.61
C PHE A 137 10.04 1.85 -2.17
N TYR A 138 10.31 0.59 -2.56
CA TYR A 138 9.59 -0.57 -2.04
C TYR A 138 9.83 -0.84 -0.55
N ILE A 139 10.88 -0.28 0.05
CA ILE A 139 11.08 -0.34 1.51
C ILE A 139 9.88 0.27 2.23
N TRP A 140 9.33 1.38 1.71
CA TRP A 140 8.16 2.01 2.32
C TRP A 140 6.93 1.09 2.42
N PRO A 141 6.34 0.54 1.34
CA PRO A 141 5.17 -0.32 1.47
C PRO A 141 5.45 -1.59 2.28
N ILE A 142 6.69 -2.09 2.32
CA ILE A 142 7.09 -3.22 3.18
C ILE A 142 7.02 -2.81 4.65
N LEU A 143 7.64 -1.72 5.05
CA LEU A 143 7.58 -1.20 6.41
C LEU A 143 6.14 -0.87 6.81
N PHE A 144 5.40 -0.22 5.91
CA PHE A 144 4.01 0.16 6.15
C PHE A 144 3.11 -1.07 6.31
N ALA A 145 3.28 -2.12 5.50
CA ALA A 145 2.57 -3.39 5.65
C ALA A 145 2.92 -4.08 6.96
N THR A 146 4.23 -4.20 7.29
CA THR A 146 4.70 -4.83 8.53
C THR A 146 4.13 -4.12 9.76
N SER A 147 4.07 -2.79 9.74
CA SER A 147 3.49 -2.02 10.84
C SER A 147 2.04 -2.42 11.15
N ARG A 148 1.24 -2.83 10.13
CA ARG A 148 -0.18 -3.20 10.33
C ARG A 148 -0.37 -4.51 11.10
N VAL A 149 0.56 -5.45 10.96
CA VAL A 149 0.62 -6.66 11.79
C VAL A 149 1.11 -6.31 13.19
N TYR A 150 2.16 -5.48 13.27
CA TYR A 150 2.75 -5.08 14.55
C TYR A 150 1.76 -4.35 15.45
N VAL A 151 0.99 -3.40 14.92
CA VAL A 151 -0.01 -2.65 15.70
C VAL A 151 -1.34 -3.42 15.93
N GLY A 152 -1.46 -4.66 15.46
CA GLY A 152 -2.56 -5.56 15.80
C GLY A 152 -3.83 -5.41 14.95
N VAL A 153 -3.77 -4.87 13.72
CA VAL A 153 -4.99 -4.46 12.99
C VAL A 153 -5.27 -5.17 11.68
N HIS A 154 -4.31 -5.93 11.13
CA HIS A 154 -4.47 -6.67 9.88
C HIS A 154 -3.80 -8.05 9.93
N TYR A 155 -4.44 -9.02 9.31
CA TYR A 155 -3.85 -10.34 9.08
C TYR A 155 -2.87 -10.32 7.89
N PRO A 156 -1.88 -11.26 7.85
CA PRO A 156 -0.94 -11.37 6.74
C PRO A 156 -1.60 -11.49 5.35
N LEU A 157 -2.69 -12.25 5.23
CA LEU A 157 -3.45 -12.36 3.97
C LEU A 157 -4.07 -11.04 3.52
N ASP A 158 -4.50 -10.16 4.46
CA ASP A 158 -5.01 -8.83 4.10
C ASP A 158 -3.93 -8.00 3.43
N LEU A 159 -2.67 -8.15 3.88
CA LEU A 159 -1.51 -7.45 3.34
C LEU A 159 -1.12 -8.02 1.98
N ALA A 160 -1.00 -9.33 1.86
CA ALA A 160 -0.63 -10.00 0.61
C ALA A 160 -1.65 -9.70 -0.50
N ALA A 161 -2.95 -9.81 -0.20
CA ALA A 161 -4.02 -9.47 -1.14
C ALA A 161 -4.04 -7.98 -1.47
N GLY A 162 -3.79 -7.10 -0.49
CA GLY A 162 -3.66 -5.66 -0.69
C GLY A 162 -2.47 -5.31 -1.60
N ALA A 163 -1.31 -5.91 -1.36
CA ALA A 163 -0.13 -5.71 -2.19
C ALA A 163 -0.38 -6.14 -3.65
N LEU A 164 -0.98 -7.31 -3.85
CA LEU A 164 -1.32 -7.81 -5.18
C LEU A 164 -2.30 -6.88 -5.90
N LEU A 165 -3.36 -6.44 -5.22
CA LEU A 165 -4.31 -5.46 -5.75
C LEU A 165 -3.61 -4.18 -6.20
N GLY A 166 -2.74 -3.62 -5.35
CA GLY A 166 -1.98 -2.40 -5.64
C GLY A 166 -1.09 -2.56 -6.87
N VAL A 167 -0.36 -3.68 -6.98
CA VAL A 167 0.50 -3.97 -8.12
C VAL A 167 -0.30 -4.07 -9.42
N ILE A 168 -1.43 -4.80 -9.41
CA ILE A 168 -2.28 -4.99 -10.59
C ILE A 168 -2.82 -3.65 -11.09
N ILE A 169 -3.35 -2.81 -10.20
CA ILE A 169 -3.90 -1.50 -10.58
C ILE A 169 -2.80 -0.57 -11.10
N ALA A 170 -1.65 -0.53 -10.41
CA ALA A 170 -0.52 0.27 -10.84
C ALA A 170 -0.02 -0.12 -12.23
N TYR A 171 0.09 -1.43 -12.50
CA TYR A 171 0.52 -1.94 -13.81
C TYR A 171 -0.48 -1.60 -14.90
N PHE A 172 -1.77 -1.72 -14.64
CA PHE A 172 -2.83 -1.30 -15.56
C PHE A 172 -2.73 0.21 -15.87
N CYS A 173 -2.65 1.06 -14.84
CA CYS A 173 -2.50 2.51 -14.99
C CYS A 173 -1.22 2.88 -15.77
N TYR A 174 -0.11 2.18 -15.50
CA TYR A 174 1.14 2.34 -16.23
C TYR A 174 0.97 2.08 -17.73
N LEU A 175 0.36 0.94 -18.10
CA LEU A 175 0.15 0.60 -19.53
C LEU A 175 -0.73 1.63 -20.24
N VAL A 176 -1.80 2.10 -19.58
CA VAL A 176 -2.68 3.13 -20.13
C VAL A 176 -1.95 4.47 -20.25
N CYS A 177 -1.18 4.85 -19.24
CA CYS A 177 -0.35 6.06 -19.26
C CYS A 177 0.62 6.06 -20.45
N LEU A 178 1.32 4.94 -20.70
CA LEU A 178 2.22 4.82 -21.84
C LEU A 178 1.49 4.99 -23.19
N LYS A 179 0.29 4.41 -23.34
CA LYS A 179 -0.52 4.57 -24.56
C LYS A 179 -0.93 6.04 -24.77
N VAL A 180 -1.32 6.74 -23.70
CA VAL A 180 -1.68 8.17 -23.76
C VAL A 180 -0.47 9.02 -24.14
N LEU A 181 0.70 8.75 -23.55
CA LEU A 181 1.94 9.46 -23.86
C LEU A 181 2.41 9.24 -25.30
N ALA A 182 2.21 8.02 -25.85
CA ALA A 182 2.56 7.69 -27.23
C ALA A 182 1.61 8.32 -28.25
N LYS A 183 0.28 8.30 -27.98
CA LYS A 183 -0.76 8.87 -28.86
C LYS A 183 -0.68 10.38 -28.93
N ASN A 184 -0.47 11.00 -27.79
CA ASN A 184 -0.18 12.42 -27.70
C ASN A 184 1.31 12.59 -28.01
N SER A 185 1.71 12.44 -29.29
CA SER A 185 2.96 12.99 -29.78
C SER A 185 2.92 14.49 -29.49
N PHE A 186 3.26 14.86 -28.26
CA PHE A 186 3.66 16.22 -27.95
C PHE A 186 4.92 16.42 -28.78
N LYS A 187 4.73 16.81 -30.05
CA LYS A 187 5.80 17.35 -30.88
C LYS A 187 6.49 18.38 -29.98
N ASP A 188 7.76 18.19 -29.83
CA ASP A 188 8.59 19.09 -29.06
C ASP A 188 8.37 20.53 -29.57
N LEU A 189 7.64 21.30 -28.79
CA LEU A 189 7.63 22.75 -28.85
C LEU A 189 8.51 23.26 -27.73
#